data_5f1d1ffde37b88672f8ed71c5e835737
#
_entry.id   5f1d1ffde37b88672f8ed71c5e835737
#
_cell.length_a   1.000
_cell.length_b   1.000
_cell.length_c   1.000
_cell.angle_alpha   90.00
_cell.angle_beta   90.00
_cell.angle_gamma   90.00
#
_symmetry.space_group_name_H-M   'P 1'
#
loop_
_entity.id
_entity.type
_entity.pdbx_description
1 polymer ?
#
loop_
_entity_poly.entity_id
_entity_poly.type
_entity_poly.pdbx_seq_one_letter_code
_entity_poly.pdbx_strand_id
1 'polypeptide(L)'
;MSNILSDILYTVRLQEVIGNTNKNITNIQFDSRLSSENGLFVAIKGLQADGHKYIDTAIAKGAVAVICEELPTNLQAEITYLRVADTQKSLGTIASNFYGEPSKKIKLVGVTGTNGKTSTATLLFKLFRSLKYNVGLISTIQYRINEQVYDAT
;
A
#
# COMPACT_ATOMS: atom_id res chain seq x y z
N MET A 1 13.50 -11.87 0.22
CA MET A 1 13.69 -10.49 0.72
C MET A 1 13.30 -10.51 2.17
N SER A 2 13.98 -9.75 3.01
CA SER A 2 13.57 -9.58 4.39
C SER A 2 12.30 -8.74 4.43
N ASN A 3 11.27 -9.19 5.13
CA ASN A 3 10.04 -8.44 5.36
C ASN A 3 10.02 -7.88 6.79
N ILE A 4 11.19 -7.59 7.33
CA ILE A 4 11.30 -6.97 8.66
C ILE A 4 10.78 -5.54 8.57
N LEU A 5 10.01 -5.14 9.57
CA LEU A 5 9.36 -3.81 9.61
C LEU A 5 10.38 -2.67 9.44
N SER A 6 11.55 -2.75 10.05
CA SER A 6 12.62 -1.75 9.88
C SER A 6 13.04 -1.55 8.42
N ASP A 7 13.10 -2.62 7.62
CA ASP A 7 13.49 -2.56 6.21
C ASP A 7 12.36 -1.96 5.36
N ILE A 8 11.11 -2.29 5.70
CA ILE A 8 9.91 -1.74 5.06
C ILE A 8 9.80 -0.23 5.32
N LEU A 9 10.28 0.25 6.46
CA LEU A 9 10.26 1.66 6.84
C LEU A 9 11.42 2.47 6.24
N TYR A 10 12.31 1.87 5.47
CA TYR A 10 13.42 2.58 4.84
C TYR A 10 12.91 3.78 4.03
N THR A 11 13.51 4.95 4.25
CA THR A 11 13.13 6.25 3.68
C THR A 11 11.74 6.80 4.07
N VAL A 12 10.97 6.11 4.90
CA VAL A 12 9.71 6.64 5.45
C VAL A 12 10.03 7.69 6.52
N ARG A 13 9.44 8.87 6.38
CA ARG A 13 9.63 9.96 7.37
C ARG A 13 8.74 9.72 8.59
N LEU A 14 9.29 9.05 9.60
CA LEU A 14 8.63 8.81 10.87
C LEU A 14 8.74 10.05 11.75
N GLN A 15 7.64 10.40 12.44
CA GLN A 15 7.60 11.42 13.49
C GLN A 15 7.81 10.80 14.88
N GLU A 16 7.26 9.59 15.08
CA GLU A 16 7.35 8.87 16.34
C GLU A 16 7.27 7.36 16.12
N VAL A 17 7.99 6.62 16.95
CA VAL A 17 8.00 5.15 16.94
C VAL A 17 7.80 4.66 18.36
N ILE A 18 6.76 3.86 18.58
CA ILE A 18 6.46 3.22 19.86
C ILE A 18 6.43 1.72 19.64
N GLY A 19 7.27 0.97 20.33
CA GLY A 19 7.41 -0.48 20.22
C GLY A 19 8.59 -0.93 19.39
N ASN A 20 8.61 -2.22 19.02
CA ASN A 20 9.74 -2.87 18.36
C ASN A 20 9.56 -2.94 16.84
N THR A 21 10.54 -2.46 16.09
CA THR A 21 10.56 -2.51 14.61
C THR A 21 11.19 -3.78 14.05
N ASN A 22 11.72 -4.66 14.90
CA ASN A 22 12.26 -5.96 14.48
C ASN A 22 11.14 -7.03 14.45
N LYS A 23 10.10 -6.77 13.66
CA LYS A 23 8.96 -7.67 13.45
C LYS A 23 8.89 -8.09 12.00
N ASN A 24 8.59 -9.35 11.76
CA ASN A 24 8.34 -9.84 10.40
C ASN A 24 6.91 -9.48 9.98
N ILE A 25 6.78 -8.82 8.83
CA ILE A 25 5.49 -8.40 8.27
C ILE A 25 5.14 -9.31 7.09
N THR A 26 3.96 -9.88 7.13
CA THR A 26 3.46 -10.81 6.09
C THR A 26 2.59 -10.13 5.04
N ASN A 27 1.93 -9.04 5.41
CA ASN A 27 1.04 -8.30 4.52
C ASN A 27 0.92 -6.83 4.96
N ILE A 28 0.52 -5.97 4.03
CA ILE A 28 0.21 -4.55 4.27
C ILE A 28 -1.24 -4.34 3.89
N GLN A 29 -2.02 -3.77 4.80
CA GLN A 29 -3.44 -3.49 4.59
C GLN A 29 -3.80 -2.06 5.04
N PHE A 30 -4.70 -1.44 4.31
CA PHE A 30 -5.38 -0.20 4.68
C PHE A 30 -6.90 -0.42 4.89
N ASP A 31 -7.39 -1.61 4.59
CA ASP A 31 -8.72 -2.07 4.94
C ASP A 31 -8.62 -3.04 6.13
N SER A 32 -9.14 -2.63 7.29
CA SER A 32 -9.08 -3.43 8.52
C SER A 32 -9.79 -4.78 8.41
N ARG A 33 -10.73 -4.92 7.46
CA ARG A 33 -11.44 -6.17 7.20
C ARG A 33 -10.52 -7.25 6.62
N LEU A 34 -9.46 -6.82 5.93
CA LEU A 34 -8.46 -7.68 5.27
C LEU A 34 -7.19 -7.88 6.10
N SER A 35 -7.11 -7.25 7.28
CA SER A 35 -5.98 -7.45 8.21
C SER A 35 -5.89 -8.92 8.63
N SER A 36 -4.67 -9.42 8.77
CA SER A 36 -4.37 -10.80 9.16
C SER A 36 -3.10 -10.87 10.01
N GLU A 37 -2.76 -12.05 10.49
CA GLU A 37 -1.60 -12.28 11.36
C GLU A 37 -0.30 -11.69 10.80
N ASN A 38 0.47 -11.06 11.67
CA ASN A 38 1.71 -10.37 11.35
C ASN A 38 1.54 -9.26 10.27
N GLY A 39 0.35 -8.68 10.18
CA GLY A 39 0.05 -7.60 9.25
C GLY A 39 0.57 -6.23 9.71
N LEU A 40 0.86 -5.38 8.74
CA LEU A 40 1.05 -3.94 8.92
C LEU A 40 -0.24 -3.23 8.47
N PHE A 41 -0.91 -2.56 9.39
CA PHE A 41 -2.10 -1.76 9.07
C PHE A 41 -1.74 -0.29 8.88
N VAL A 42 -2.20 0.32 7.79
CA VAL A 42 -2.02 1.74 7.50
C VAL A 42 -3.37 2.46 7.65
N ALA A 43 -3.50 3.25 8.70
CA ALA A 43 -4.72 3.99 9.04
C ALA A 43 -4.85 5.24 8.16
N ILE A 44 -5.41 5.10 6.97
CA ILE A 44 -5.57 6.20 6.01
C ILE A 44 -6.79 7.05 6.39
N LYS A 45 -6.61 8.36 6.42
CA LYS A 45 -7.70 9.33 6.54
C LYS A 45 -8.32 9.57 5.16
N GLY A 46 -9.32 8.76 4.81
CA GLY A 46 -10.03 8.85 3.53
C GLY A 46 -11.12 9.92 3.52
N LEU A 47 -11.66 10.21 2.34
CA LEU A 47 -12.76 11.19 2.18
C LEU A 47 -14.07 10.71 2.82
N GLN A 48 -14.35 9.41 2.84
CA GLN A 48 -15.59 8.83 3.36
C GLN A 48 -15.42 8.17 4.72
N ALA A 49 -14.24 7.68 5.03
CA ALA A 49 -13.96 6.99 6.27
C ALA A 49 -12.56 7.32 6.78
N ASP A 50 -12.43 7.47 8.10
CA ASP A 50 -11.16 7.64 8.77
C ASP A 50 -10.68 6.29 9.28
N GLY A 51 -9.56 5.81 8.70
CA GLY A 51 -8.93 4.54 9.03
C GLY A 51 -8.48 4.42 10.49
N HIS A 52 -8.25 5.55 11.17
CA HIS A 52 -7.86 5.55 12.59
C HIS A 52 -8.92 4.90 13.48
N LYS A 53 -10.21 5.01 13.12
CA LYS A 53 -11.33 4.37 13.86
C LYS A 53 -11.30 2.85 13.81
N TYR A 54 -10.52 2.27 12.91
CA TYR A 54 -10.47 0.82 12.68
C TYR A 54 -9.15 0.18 13.13
N ILE A 55 -8.29 0.93 13.82
CA ILE A 55 -7.00 0.43 14.34
C ILE A 55 -7.22 -0.79 15.24
N ASP A 56 -8.13 -0.70 16.22
CA ASP A 56 -8.42 -1.81 17.12
C ASP A 56 -8.96 -3.04 16.38
N THR A 57 -9.78 -2.83 15.36
CA THR A 57 -10.28 -3.92 14.50
C THR A 57 -9.15 -4.60 13.75
N ALA A 58 -8.19 -3.85 13.22
CA ALA A 58 -7.03 -4.39 12.51
C ALA A 58 -6.14 -5.19 13.47
N ILE A 59 -5.91 -4.68 14.69
CA ILE A 59 -5.14 -5.37 15.73
C ILE A 59 -5.82 -6.66 16.14
N ALA A 60 -7.12 -6.64 16.38
CA ALA A 60 -7.90 -7.83 16.73
C ALA A 60 -7.83 -8.93 15.66
N LYS A 61 -7.54 -8.57 14.41
CA LYS A 61 -7.33 -9.49 13.28
C LYS A 61 -5.87 -9.88 13.07
N GLY A 62 -4.96 -9.47 13.94
CA GLY A 62 -3.57 -9.90 13.92
C GLY A 62 -2.58 -8.90 13.33
N ALA A 63 -2.95 -7.62 13.13
CA ALA A 63 -1.97 -6.60 12.82
C ALA A 63 -1.02 -6.42 14.01
N VAL A 64 0.28 -6.48 13.76
CA VAL A 64 1.34 -6.34 14.77
C VAL A 64 2.01 -4.97 14.73
N ALA A 65 1.73 -4.20 13.68
CA ALA A 65 2.21 -2.84 13.54
C ALA A 65 1.13 -1.95 12.88
N VAL A 66 1.11 -0.69 13.26
CA VAL A 66 0.13 0.31 12.81
C VAL A 66 0.86 1.57 12.39
N ILE A 67 0.54 2.10 11.21
CA ILE A 67 0.96 3.42 10.76
C ILE A 67 -0.25 4.35 10.83
N CYS A 68 -0.09 5.49 11.48
CA CYS A 68 -1.16 6.45 11.73
C CYS A 68 -0.64 7.89 11.71
N GLU A 69 -1.52 8.85 11.56
CA GLU A 69 -1.23 10.28 11.71
C GLU A 69 -1.44 10.73 13.16
N GLU A 70 -2.41 10.11 13.83
CA GLU A 70 -2.75 10.34 15.23
C GLU A 70 -2.67 9.01 15.99
N LEU A 71 -1.92 8.99 17.08
CA LEU A 71 -1.80 7.80 17.93
C LEU A 71 -3.14 7.51 18.63
N PRO A 72 -3.54 6.24 18.76
CA PRO A 72 -4.71 5.89 19.55
C PRO A 72 -4.48 6.20 21.04
N THR A 73 -5.55 6.51 21.75
CA THR A 73 -5.49 6.83 23.18
C THR A 73 -4.99 5.64 24.02
N ASN A 74 -5.35 4.43 23.63
CA ASN A 74 -4.96 3.19 24.30
C ASN A 74 -3.94 2.44 23.44
N LEU A 75 -2.68 2.43 23.88
CA LEU A 75 -1.60 1.71 23.23
C LEU A 75 -1.49 0.30 23.81
N GLN A 76 -1.42 -0.71 22.95
CA GLN A 76 -1.18 -2.10 23.34
C GLN A 76 0.32 -2.40 23.28
N ALA A 77 0.87 -2.97 24.35
CA ALA A 77 2.33 -3.17 24.52
C ALA A 77 2.96 -4.02 23.40
N GLU A 78 2.22 -4.99 22.88
CA GLU A 78 2.71 -5.90 21.82
C GLU A 78 2.62 -5.30 20.40
N ILE A 79 2.01 -4.14 20.24
CA ILE A 79 1.83 -3.49 18.92
C ILE A 79 2.87 -2.39 18.73
N THR A 80 3.40 -2.32 17.52
CA THR A 80 4.29 -1.21 17.12
C THR A 80 3.47 -0.11 16.46
N TYR A 81 3.54 1.10 17.00
CA TYR A 81 2.87 2.26 16.44
C TYR A 81 3.90 3.19 15.80
N LEU A 82 3.59 3.64 14.60
CA LEU A 82 4.46 4.45 13.77
C LEU A 82 3.68 5.70 13.34
N ARG A 83 4.03 6.85 13.90
CA ARG A 83 3.38 8.10 13.54
C ARG A 83 4.09 8.75 12.36
N VAL A 84 3.30 9.16 11.38
CA VAL A 84 3.73 9.85 10.16
C VAL A 84 2.90 11.12 9.95
N ALA A 85 3.38 12.04 9.12
CA ALA A 85 2.64 13.26 8.79
C ALA A 85 1.50 13.02 7.78
N ASP A 86 1.62 11.97 6.95
CA ASP A 86 0.69 11.66 5.85
C ASP A 86 0.75 10.15 5.58
N THR A 87 -0.29 9.44 5.98
CA THR A 87 -0.37 7.98 5.86
C THR A 87 -0.52 7.54 4.41
N GLN A 88 -1.26 8.30 3.59
CA GLN A 88 -1.48 7.98 2.19
C GLN A 88 -0.18 8.05 1.38
N LYS A 89 0.61 9.10 1.61
CA LYS A 89 1.92 9.27 1.00
C LYS A 89 2.92 8.22 1.47
N SER A 90 2.90 7.90 2.77
CA SER A 90 3.78 6.90 3.36
C SER A 90 3.47 5.50 2.85
N LEU A 91 2.19 5.16 2.61
CA LEU A 91 1.77 3.86 2.06
C LEU A 91 2.47 3.54 0.73
N GLY A 92 2.63 4.53 -0.16
CA GLY A 92 3.33 4.32 -1.43
C GLY A 92 4.79 3.86 -1.26
N THR A 93 5.53 4.51 -0.35
CA THR A 93 6.92 4.14 -0.02
C THR A 93 6.98 2.77 0.65
N ILE A 94 6.13 2.52 1.63
CA ILE A 94 6.03 1.27 2.38
C ILE A 94 5.73 0.10 1.47
N ALA A 95 4.73 0.24 0.59
CA ALA A 95 4.38 -0.79 -0.38
C ALA A 95 5.53 -1.03 -1.35
N SER A 96 6.19 0.03 -1.85
CA SER A 96 7.36 -0.11 -2.70
C SER A 96 8.47 -0.94 -2.05
N ASN A 97 8.81 -0.64 -0.79
CA ASN A 97 9.84 -1.35 -0.04
C ASN A 97 9.44 -2.82 0.20
N PHE A 98 8.21 -3.05 0.66
CA PHE A 98 7.70 -4.39 0.95
C PHE A 98 7.72 -5.32 -0.27
N TYR A 99 7.31 -4.81 -1.43
CA TYR A 99 7.30 -5.57 -2.69
C TYR A 99 8.64 -5.52 -3.45
N GLY A 100 9.70 -4.95 -2.86
CA GLY A 100 11.05 -4.94 -3.43
C GLY A 100 11.20 -4.02 -4.64
N GLU A 101 10.62 -2.82 -4.54
CA GLU A 101 10.76 -1.72 -5.50
C GLU A 101 10.39 -2.12 -6.95
N PRO A 102 9.16 -2.65 -7.19
CA PRO A 102 8.78 -3.20 -8.48
C PRO A 102 8.88 -2.15 -9.61
N SER A 103 8.62 -0.88 -9.33
CA SER A 103 8.70 0.21 -10.32
C SER A 103 10.11 0.42 -10.87
N LYS A 104 11.16 0.04 -10.15
CA LYS A 104 12.55 0.09 -10.64
C LYS A 104 12.89 -1.05 -11.63
N LYS A 105 12.06 -2.10 -11.66
CA LYS A 105 12.29 -3.32 -12.45
C LYS A 105 11.47 -3.37 -13.74
N ILE A 106 10.59 -2.41 -13.96
CA ILE A 106 9.70 -2.32 -15.12
C ILE A 106 9.85 -0.97 -15.83
N LYS A 107 9.44 -0.92 -17.09
CA LYS A 107 9.27 0.34 -17.81
C LYS A 107 7.88 0.89 -17.49
N LEU A 108 7.82 1.99 -16.77
CA LEU A 108 6.57 2.62 -16.37
C LEU A 108 6.22 3.75 -17.35
N VAL A 109 4.99 3.72 -17.87
CA VAL A 109 4.43 4.76 -18.73
C VAL A 109 3.22 5.38 -18.04
N GLY A 110 3.28 6.68 -17.77
CA GLY A 110 2.17 7.43 -17.18
C GLY A 110 1.43 8.23 -18.26
N VAL A 111 0.09 8.18 -18.21
CA VAL A 111 -0.80 8.97 -19.09
C VAL A 111 -1.56 9.97 -18.25
N THR A 112 -1.37 11.27 -18.52
CA THR A 112 -2.06 12.36 -17.84
C THR A 112 -2.84 13.21 -18.84
N GLY A 113 -3.82 13.97 -18.36
CA GLY A 113 -4.65 14.87 -19.17
C GLY A 113 -6.08 14.97 -18.63
N THR A 114 -6.85 15.90 -19.15
CA THR A 114 -8.27 16.07 -18.76
C THR A 114 -9.16 14.99 -19.37
N ASN A 115 -8.94 14.64 -20.64
CA ASN A 115 -9.73 13.65 -21.39
C ASN A 115 -8.82 12.60 -22.04
N GLY A 116 -9.38 11.44 -22.36
CA GLY A 116 -8.73 10.40 -23.15
C GLY A 116 -7.68 9.54 -22.42
N LYS A 117 -7.42 9.79 -21.13
CA LYS A 117 -6.41 9.03 -20.36
C LYS A 117 -6.62 7.51 -20.44
N THR A 118 -7.82 7.05 -20.11
CA THR A 118 -8.15 5.61 -20.11
C THR A 118 -8.07 5.02 -21.52
N SER A 119 -8.57 5.73 -22.53
CA SER A 119 -8.49 5.28 -23.93
C SER A 119 -7.04 5.15 -24.40
N THR A 120 -6.22 6.17 -24.16
CA THR A 120 -4.80 6.16 -24.52
C THR A 120 -4.04 5.04 -23.82
N ALA A 121 -4.23 4.90 -22.50
CA ALA A 121 -3.59 3.82 -21.74
C ALA A 121 -4.02 2.43 -22.23
N THR A 122 -5.30 2.25 -22.58
CA THR A 122 -5.81 0.99 -23.13
C THR A 122 -5.25 0.70 -24.52
N LEU A 123 -5.10 1.71 -25.38
CA LEU A 123 -4.50 1.54 -26.69
C LEU A 123 -3.01 1.18 -26.59
N LEU A 124 -2.26 1.84 -25.71
CA LEU A 124 -0.86 1.49 -25.42
C LEU A 124 -0.74 0.06 -24.91
N PHE A 125 -1.59 -0.35 -23.97
CA PHE A 125 -1.64 -1.72 -23.48
C PHE A 125 -1.82 -2.72 -24.63
N LYS A 126 -2.83 -2.50 -25.49
CA LYS A 126 -3.09 -3.38 -26.65
C LYS A 126 -1.90 -3.41 -27.62
N LEU A 127 -1.28 -2.26 -27.91
CA LEU A 127 -0.11 -2.15 -28.77
C LEU A 127 1.06 -2.99 -28.23
N PHE A 128 1.44 -2.78 -26.96
CA PHE A 128 2.56 -3.53 -26.38
C PHE A 128 2.26 -5.02 -26.27
N ARG A 129 0.99 -5.41 -26.00
CA ARG A 129 0.57 -6.82 -26.05
C ARG A 129 0.72 -7.41 -27.45
N SER A 130 0.32 -6.69 -28.50
CA SER A 130 0.50 -7.16 -29.91
C SER A 130 1.97 -7.34 -30.27
N LEU A 131 2.85 -6.53 -29.68
CA LEU A 131 4.31 -6.66 -29.81
C LEU A 131 4.92 -7.74 -28.89
N LYS A 132 4.08 -8.58 -28.24
CA LYS A 132 4.49 -9.71 -27.39
C LYS A 132 5.18 -9.34 -26.08
N TYR A 133 5.04 -8.10 -25.61
CA TYR A 133 5.51 -7.73 -24.28
C TYR A 133 4.57 -8.23 -23.17
N ASN A 134 5.13 -8.49 -22.00
CA ASN A 134 4.36 -8.63 -20.76
C ASN A 134 3.97 -7.23 -20.28
N VAL A 135 2.68 -6.96 -20.17
CA VAL A 135 2.17 -5.61 -19.90
C VAL A 135 1.14 -5.65 -18.78
N GLY A 136 1.25 -4.70 -17.86
CA GLY A 136 0.22 -4.35 -16.89
C GLY A 136 -0.46 -3.03 -17.26
N LEU A 137 -1.74 -2.91 -16.98
CA LEU A 137 -2.53 -1.68 -17.09
C LEU A 137 -3.18 -1.39 -15.73
N ILE A 138 -3.00 -0.18 -15.24
CA ILE A 138 -3.73 0.34 -14.08
C ILE A 138 -4.56 1.52 -14.57
N SER A 139 -5.88 1.42 -14.45
CA SER A 139 -6.81 2.49 -14.86
C SER A 139 -7.95 2.62 -13.85
N THR A 140 -8.77 3.63 -14.01
CA THR A 140 -9.95 3.88 -13.16
C THR A 140 -11.07 2.87 -13.38
N ILE A 141 -11.05 2.10 -14.45
CA ILE A 141 -12.11 1.16 -14.81
C ILE A 141 -11.70 -0.28 -14.43
N GLN A 142 -10.42 -0.63 -14.65
CA GLN A 142 -9.95 -1.99 -14.45
C GLN A 142 -8.43 -2.03 -14.33
N TYR A 143 -7.94 -3.09 -13.69
CA TYR A 143 -6.54 -3.47 -13.73
C TYR A 143 -6.39 -4.67 -14.67
N ARG A 144 -5.31 -4.72 -15.44
CA ARG A 144 -4.98 -5.86 -16.31
C ARG A 144 -3.53 -6.28 -16.12
N ILE A 145 -3.33 -7.58 -16.09
CA ILE A 145 -1.98 -8.18 -16.17
C ILE A 145 -2.04 -9.21 -17.30
N ASN A 146 -1.45 -8.87 -18.43
CA ASN A 146 -1.57 -9.64 -19.66
C ASN A 146 -3.04 -9.91 -20.03
N GLU A 147 -3.50 -11.16 -19.98
CA GLU A 147 -4.89 -11.54 -20.27
C GLU A 147 -5.82 -11.51 -19.05
N GLN A 148 -5.28 -11.40 -17.86
CA GLN A 148 -6.07 -11.35 -16.63
C GLN A 148 -6.63 -9.95 -16.41
N VAL A 149 -7.91 -9.88 -16.03
CA VAL A 149 -8.65 -8.64 -15.76
C VAL A 149 -9.12 -8.64 -14.32
N TYR A 150 -8.95 -7.51 -13.65
CA TYR A 150 -9.39 -7.28 -12.27
C TYR A 150 -10.20 -5.99 -12.24
N ASP A 151 -11.27 -5.98 -11.48
CA ASP A 151 -12.07 -4.77 -11.28
C ASP A 151 -11.25 -3.73 -10.50
N ALA A 152 -11.41 -2.47 -10.89
CA ALA A 152 -10.84 -1.37 -10.12
C ALA A 152 -11.64 -1.20 -8.81
N THR A 153 -10.94 -1.14 -7.69
CA THR A 153 -11.51 -0.86 -6.35
C THR A 153 -11.66 0.63 -6.12
#